data_43926b3fcb70b710b5dc6231bc82dfc6
#
_entry.id   43926b3fcb70b710b5dc6231bc82dfc6
#
_cell.length_a   1.000
_cell.length_b   1.000
_cell.length_c   1.000
_cell.angle_alpha   90.00
_cell.angle_beta   90.00
_cell.angle_gamma   90.00
#
_symmetry.space_group_name_H-M   'P 1'
#
loop_
_entity.id
_entity.type
_entity.pdbx_description
1 polymer ?
#
loop_
_entity_poly.entity_id
_entity_poly.type
_entity_poly.pdbx_seq_one_letter_code
_entity_poly.pdbx_strand_id
1 'polypeptide(L)'
;RNGVPRDGRVYSFAWGFNTGGFNVASATNASFYARVPGGDDESFAVMELRTDGLAGFIFEVQGNSTGVRGVNAGRSVPEAGNSAADEYQIYLNPPDDASYSFLGPQVRDFSFQGGTQTPGGVSTCDEFVAGSTQGVFTFTSNVVGSYHLVCDLNDDGAFDIVDDGDFLRLGAAVFGVNRVTFDGLDNQGNPFPVGDHACRVRITVGEFHYVGRDIETSFRGLRMFQVGADASLRPLDMFWNDSLVAGSDINMPAPFAFRPASTSGPNGLNSGDPSDPAVPLGETMVLPTANSRAWGDFVSVGGSGTGKGNEAFLDTYTWLSEANSAPITIRSVNGALDTDGEGLTDYIERCITGTNPALADSDGDTVDDQVETRNGRPGVNTDGDLLVDALDDNDDNDCIPTADEDIDGDGDPTNDQFDTDGRPNYLDDDDDGDGVLTCAEDANDDGDPTND
;
A
#
# COMPACT_ATOMS: atom_id res chain seq x y z
N ARG A 1 -40.73 6.49 -6.92
CA ARG A 1 -40.83 6.34 -8.37
C ARG A 1 -42.21 5.75 -8.68
N ASN A 2 -42.90 6.19 -9.70
CA ASN A 2 -44.23 5.75 -10.16
C ASN A 2 -45.40 6.09 -9.26
N GLY A 3 -45.37 7.16 -8.45
CA GLY A 3 -46.51 7.68 -7.71
C GLY A 3 -47.02 6.81 -6.54
N VAL A 4 -46.30 5.75 -6.18
CA VAL A 4 -46.60 4.97 -4.98
C VAL A 4 -45.96 5.67 -3.79
N PRO A 5 -46.75 6.05 -2.74
CA PRO A 5 -46.16 6.55 -1.51
C PRO A 5 -45.23 5.48 -0.92
N ARG A 6 -43.97 5.82 -0.71
CA ARG A 6 -43.04 5.00 0.03
C ARG A 6 -42.87 5.60 1.41
N ASP A 7 -42.87 4.77 2.42
CA ASP A 7 -42.50 5.19 3.76
C ASP A 7 -41.13 5.89 3.70
N GLY A 8 -41.07 7.06 4.30
CA GLY A 8 -39.90 7.95 4.18
C GLY A 8 -38.64 7.25 4.67
N ARG A 9 -37.77 6.92 3.74
CA ARG A 9 -36.46 6.37 4.05
C ARG A 9 -35.48 7.50 4.23
N VAL A 10 -34.91 7.55 5.39
CA VAL A 10 -33.95 8.57 5.77
C VAL A 10 -32.55 7.95 5.73
N TYR A 11 -31.65 8.59 5.03
CA TYR A 11 -30.23 8.27 5.05
C TYR A 11 -29.40 9.51 5.37
N SER A 12 -28.21 9.29 5.87
CA SER A 12 -27.15 10.27 6.00
C SER A 12 -25.82 9.61 5.64
N PHE A 13 -24.83 10.40 5.34
CA PHE A 13 -23.43 9.91 5.19
C PHE A 13 -22.73 9.83 6.55
N ALA A 14 -23.24 10.58 7.53
CA ALA A 14 -22.84 10.48 8.93
C ALA A 14 -24.06 10.66 9.83
N TRP A 15 -24.13 9.92 10.93
CA TRP A 15 -25.16 10.03 11.95
C TRP A 15 -24.53 10.41 13.28
N GLY A 16 -24.97 11.55 13.82
CA GLY A 16 -24.62 11.98 15.17
C GLY A 16 -25.72 11.60 16.18
N PHE A 17 -25.33 11.03 17.28
CA PHE A 17 -26.22 10.62 18.36
C PHE A 17 -25.81 11.28 19.68
N ASN A 18 -26.80 11.61 20.49
CA ASN A 18 -26.58 12.07 21.86
C ASN A 18 -27.35 11.13 22.79
N THR A 19 -26.61 10.33 23.53
CA THR A 19 -27.16 9.42 24.54
C THR A 19 -26.92 9.92 25.97
N GLY A 20 -26.57 11.18 26.14
CA GLY A 20 -26.38 11.83 27.43
C GLY A 20 -27.60 11.65 28.35
N GLY A 21 -27.38 11.02 29.46
CA GLY A 21 -28.43 10.70 30.43
C GLY A 21 -29.01 9.31 30.32
N PHE A 22 -28.61 8.51 29.34
CA PHE A 22 -28.93 7.09 29.24
C PHE A 22 -27.90 6.27 30.04
N ASN A 23 -28.39 5.26 30.72
CA ASN A 23 -27.52 4.24 31.33
C ASN A 23 -27.41 3.01 30.42
N VAL A 24 -26.55 2.07 30.75
CA VAL A 24 -26.32 0.86 29.89
C VAL A 24 -27.61 0.10 29.59
N ALA A 25 -28.55 0.06 30.49
CA ALA A 25 -29.83 -0.62 30.30
C ALA A 25 -30.71 0.04 29.23
N SER A 26 -30.39 1.26 28.83
CA SER A 26 -31.04 2.02 27.77
C SER A 26 -30.12 2.29 26.57
N ALA A 27 -28.95 1.67 26.51
CA ALA A 27 -28.10 1.76 25.33
C ALA A 27 -28.84 1.29 24.08
N THR A 28 -28.61 1.98 22.99
CA THR A 28 -29.37 1.83 21.76
C THR A 28 -29.04 0.52 21.06
N ASN A 29 -30.01 -0.34 20.87
CA ASN A 29 -29.92 -1.43 19.91
C ASN A 29 -30.50 -0.92 18.60
N ALA A 30 -29.67 -0.80 17.58
CA ALA A 30 -30.09 -0.30 16.27
C ALA A 30 -29.52 -1.16 15.15
N SER A 31 -30.31 -1.34 14.09
CA SER A 31 -29.79 -1.77 12.81
C SER A 31 -29.61 -0.56 11.91
N PHE A 32 -28.43 -0.45 11.31
CA PHE A 32 -28.14 0.47 10.23
C PHE A 32 -27.97 -0.31 8.95
N TYR A 33 -28.27 0.30 7.83
CA TYR A 33 -28.14 -0.34 6.51
C TYR A 33 -27.25 0.50 5.63
N ALA A 34 -26.12 -0.04 5.23
CA ALA A 34 -25.19 0.63 4.31
C ALA A 34 -25.42 0.15 2.88
N ARG A 35 -25.42 1.09 1.94
CA ARG A 35 -25.41 0.80 0.52
C ARG A 35 -23.95 0.90 0.03
N VAL A 36 -23.41 -0.21 -0.43
CA VAL A 36 -22.01 -0.33 -0.86
C VAL A 36 -21.91 -0.67 -2.35
N PRO A 37 -20.84 -0.21 -3.06
CA PRO A 37 -20.66 -0.53 -4.48
C PRO A 37 -20.56 -2.02 -4.73
N GLY A 38 -21.12 -2.51 -5.83
CA GLY A 38 -21.13 -3.91 -6.24
C GLY A 38 -20.06 -4.29 -7.25
N GLY A 39 -19.11 -3.41 -7.53
CA GLY A 39 -18.00 -3.66 -8.45
C GLY A 39 -18.09 -2.95 -9.80
N ASP A 40 -19.21 -2.29 -10.09
CA ASP A 40 -19.41 -1.37 -11.21
C ASP A 40 -20.29 -0.19 -10.81
N ASP A 41 -20.52 0.75 -11.74
CA ASP A 41 -21.28 1.98 -11.48
C ASP A 41 -22.80 1.75 -11.28
N GLU A 42 -23.31 0.58 -11.64
CA GLU A 42 -24.75 0.27 -11.65
C GLU A 42 -25.15 -0.70 -10.53
N SER A 43 -24.24 -1.57 -10.12
CA SER A 43 -24.49 -2.58 -9.09
C SER A 43 -24.11 -2.09 -7.68
N PHE A 44 -24.91 -2.51 -6.72
CA PHE A 44 -24.62 -2.28 -5.31
C PHE A 44 -25.27 -3.36 -4.45
N ALA A 45 -24.70 -3.51 -3.26
CA ALA A 45 -25.24 -4.38 -2.24
C ALA A 45 -25.65 -3.58 -1.01
N VAL A 46 -26.40 -4.23 -0.15
CA VAL A 46 -26.83 -3.69 1.14
C VAL A 46 -26.24 -4.53 2.25
N MET A 47 -25.65 -3.88 3.22
CA MET A 47 -25.18 -4.48 4.46
C MET A 47 -26.05 -4.03 5.63
N GLU A 48 -26.43 -4.95 6.50
CA GLU A 48 -27.02 -4.66 7.79
C GLU A 48 -25.92 -4.67 8.87
N LEU A 49 -25.86 -3.59 9.61
CA LEU A 49 -25.01 -3.43 10.77
C LEU A 49 -25.89 -3.48 12.01
N ARG A 50 -25.79 -4.56 12.77
CA ARG A 50 -26.45 -4.68 14.06
C ARG A 50 -25.53 -4.18 15.15
N THR A 51 -25.91 -3.07 15.74
CA THR A 51 -25.17 -2.44 16.81
C THR A 51 -25.94 -2.60 18.11
N ASP A 52 -25.45 -3.46 18.98
CA ASP A 52 -26.05 -3.69 20.27
C ASP A 52 -25.24 -2.99 21.36
N GLY A 53 -25.92 -2.17 22.18
CA GLY A 53 -25.31 -1.52 23.33
C GLY A 53 -24.38 -0.35 22.96
N LEU A 54 -24.61 0.34 21.82
CA LEU A 54 -23.91 1.57 21.51
C LEU A 54 -24.23 2.65 22.55
N ALA A 55 -23.21 3.17 23.16
CA ALA A 55 -23.32 4.29 24.09
C ALA A 55 -22.09 5.19 24.02
N GLY A 56 -22.35 6.47 24.17
CA GLY A 56 -21.40 7.56 24.28
C GLY A 56 -22.17 8.81 24.67
N PHE A 57 -21.48 9.85 25.11
CA PHE A 57 -22.16 11.09 25.46
C PHE A 57 -22.68 11.79 24.19
N ILE A 58 -21.81 11.98 23.22
CA ILE A 58 -22.12 12.37 21.84
C ILE A 58 -21.20 11.55 20.96
N PHE A 59 -21.75 10.80 20.03
CA PHE A 59 -20.94 9.98 19.14
C PHE A 59 -21.44 10.05 17.70
N GLU A 60 -20.55 9.73 16.77
CA GLU A 60 -20.86 9.69 15.34
C GLU A 60 -20.61 8.31 14.75
N VAL A 61 -21.40 7.99 13.72
CA VAL A 61 -21.26 6.77 12.90
C VAL A 61 -21.12 7.19 11.46
N GLN A 62 -20.07 6.73 10.81
CA GLN A 62 -19.74 6.98 9.40
C GLN A 62 -19.48 5.66 8.67
N GLY A 63 -19.59 5.66 7.35
CA GLY A 63 -19.28 4.52 6.51
C GLY A 63 -18.51 4.94 5.26
N ASN A 64 -17.44 4.19 4.96
CA ASN A 64 -16.62 4.45 3.78
C ASN A 64 -15.86 3.20 3.33
N SER A 65 -14.99 3.33 2.32
CA SER A 65 -14.26 2.24 1.68
C SER A 65 -12.87 1.95 2.28
N THR A 66 -12.37 2.77 3.22
CA THR A 66 -10.97 2.65 3.72
C THR A 66 -10.82 2.89 5.21
N GLY A 67 -11.88 3.23 5.92
CA GLY A 67 -11.82 3.61 7.34
C GLY A 67 -11.31 5.04 7.54
N VAL A 68 -10.35 5.21 8.40
CA VAL A 68 -9.66 6.50 8.57
C VAL A 68 -8.76 6.79 7.36
N ARG A 69 -8.46 8.05 7.13
CA ARG A 69 -7.66 8.47 5.98
C ARG A 69 -6.17 8.28 6.22
N GLY A 70 -5.44 8.04 5.13
CA GLY A 70 -3.98 8.02 5.10
C GLY A 70 -3.37 6.69 5.51
N VAL A 71 -2.20 6.73 6.12
CA VAL A 71 -1.39 5.55 6.46
C VAL A 71 -2.05 4.63 7.51
N ASN A 72 -3.04 5.13 8.23
CA ASN A 72 -3.78 4.39 9.24
C ASN A 72 -5.11 3.80 8.71
N ALA A 73 -5.30 3.72 7.40
CA ALA A 73 -6.47 3.09 6.81
C ALA A 73 -6.64 1.64 7.33
N GLY A 74 -7.89 1.27 7.68
CA GLY A 74 -8.18 -0.04 8.29
C GLY A 74 -7.79 -0.20 9.75
N ARG A 75 -7.33 0.86 10.43
CA ARG A 75 -6.94 0.84 11.83
C ARG A 75 -7.79 1.79 12.67
N SER A 76 -8.09 1.39 13.89
CA SER A 76 -8.64 2.30 14.87
C SER A 76 -7.54 3.24 15.42
N VAL A 77 -7.85 4.52 15.53
CA VAL A 77 -6.86 5.55 15.90
C VAL A 77 -7.45 6.57 16.88
N PRO A 78 -6.62 7.29 17.66
CA PRO A 78 -7.06 8.46 18.40
C PRO A 78 -7.72 9.50 17.47
N GLU A 79 -8.73 10.22 17.96
CA GLU A 79 -9.42 11.24 17.15
C GLU A 79 -8.49 12.39 16.75
N ALA A 80 -7.58 12.77 17.62
CA ALA A 80 -6.70 13.91 17.41
C ALA A 80 -5.78 13.71 16.18
N GLY A 81 -5.90 14.57 15.19
CA GLY A 81 -5.09 14.55 13.97
C GLY A 81 -5.55 13.55 12.91
N ASN A 82 -6.61 12.80 13.15
CA ASN A 82 -7.16 11.82 12.22
C ASN A 82 -8.54 12.25 11.69
N SER A 83 -8.98 11.64 10.60
CA SER A 83 -10.30 11.88 9.99
C SER A 83 -10.75 10.66 9.21
N ALA A 84 -12.06 10.46 9.08
CA ALA A 84 -12.69 9.51 8.18
C ALA A 84 -13.46 10.23 7.07
N ALA A 85 -13.83 9.52 6.02
CA ALA A 85 -14.66 10.06 4.94
C ALA A 85 -16.14 9.74 5.19
N ASP A 86 -17.01 10.70 4.86
CA ASP A 86 -18.45 10.49 4.76
C ASP A 86 -18.75 10.04 3.32
N GLU A 87 -18.59 8.75 3.02
CA GLU A 87 -18.65 8.25 1.64
C GLU A 87 -19.94 7.50 1.35
N TYR A 88 -20.37 6.60 2.24
CA TYR A 88 -21.50 5.73 1.98
C TYR A 88 -22.78 6.21 2.65
N GLN A 89 -23.88 5.97 1.96
CA GLN A 89 -25.21 6.24 2.51
C GLN A 89 -25.57 5.19 3.57
N ILE A 90 -25.85 5.66 4.77
CA ILE A 90 -26.30 4.84 5.90
C ILE A 90 -27.76 5.13 6.17
N TYR A 91 -28.60 4.12 6.10
CA TYR A 91 -30.06 4.17 6.26
C TYR A 91 -30.46 3.63 7.64
N LEU A 92 -31.52 4.18 8.20
CA LEU A 92 -32.15 3.65 9.42
C LEU A 92 -33.16 2.51 9.13
N ASN A 93 -33.55 2.32 7.87
CA ASN A 93 -34.38 1.23 7.39
C ASN A 93 -33.78 0.67 6.09
N PRO A 94 -34.02 -0.61 5.77
CA PRO A 94 -33.48 -1.20 4.55
C PRO A 94 -33.81 -0.37 3.31
N PRO A 95 -32.85 -0.04 2.46
CA PRO A 95 -33.10 0.66 1.21
C PRO A 95 -33.91 -0.21 0.24
N ASP A 96 -34.77 0.42 -0.57
CA ASP A 96 -35.70 -0.25 -1.49
C ASP A 96 -35.08 -0.55 -2.86
N ASP A 97 -33.91 -1.08 -2.91
CA ASP A 97 -33.28 -1.35 -4.20
C ASP A 97 -33.15 -2.84 -4.44
N ALA A 98 -33.79 -3.30 -5.51
CA ALA A 98 -33.94 -4.71 -5.85
C ALA A 98 -32.72 -5.32 -6.57
N SER A 99 -31.64 -4.56 -6.79
CA SER A 99 -30.46 -5.08 -7.47
C SER A 99 -29.29 -5.34 -6.49
N TYR A 100 -29.49 -6.32 -5.64
CA TYR A 100 -28.43 -6.84 -4.75
C TYR A 100 -27.48 -7.74 -5.54
N SER A 101 -26.72 -7.16 -6.45
CA SER A 101 -25.73 -7.89 -7.23
C SER A 101 -24.35 -7.31 -7.02
N PHE A 102 -23.35 -8.16 -7.05
CA PHE A 102 -21.96 -7.73 -7.08
C PHE A 102 -21.17 -8.59 -8.06
N LEU A 103 -20.14 -8.00 -8.64
CA LEU A 103 -19.24 -8.68 -9.56
C LEU A 103 -18.14 -9.41 -8.79
N GLY A 104 -17.81 -10.61 -9.24
CA GLY A 104 -16.65 -11.33 -8.72
C GLY A 104 -15.35 -10.63 -9.13
N PRO A 105 -14.53 -10.17 -8.18
CA PRO A 105 -13.27 -9.52 -8.51
C PRO A 105 -12.27 -10.51 -9.10
N GLN A 106 -11.36 -10.00 -9.92
CA GLN A 106 -10.17 -10.69 -10.41
C GLN A 106 -9.02 -9.70 -10.39
N VAL A 107 -7.85 -10.18 -10.02
CA VAL A 107 -6.61 -9.42 -10.06
C VAL A 107 -5.60 -10.13 -10.96
N ARG A 108 -4.90 -9.37 -11.80
CA ARG A 108 -3.89 -9.87 -12.76
C ARG A 108 -2.71 -8.91 -12.81
N ASP A 109 -1.62 -9.38 -13.39
CA ASP A 109 -0.44 -8.58 -13.75
C ASP A 109 0.13 -7.81 -12.55
N PHE A 110 0.10 -8.43 -11.35
CA PHE A 110 0.67 -7.81 -10.17
C PHE A 110 2.20 -7.81 -10.29
N SER A 111 2.79 -6.63 -10.20
CA SER A 111 4.22 -6.41 -10.37
C SER A 111 4.68 -5.22 -9.53
N PHE A 112 5.97 -5.16 -9.27
CA PHE A 112 6.65 -4.03 -8.64
C PHE A 112 7.76 -3.54 -9.55
N GLN A 113 7.95 -2.24 -9.57
CA GLN A 113 9.08 -1.57 -10.20
C GLN A 113 9.69 -0.62 -9.18
N GLY A 114 10.93 -0.87 -8.80
CA GLY A 114 11.71 -0.04 -7.91
C GLY A 114 12.38 1.13 -8.63
N GLY A 115 12.88 2.08 -7.85
CA GLY A 115 13.65 3.22 -8.35
C GLY A 115 12.83 4.44 -8.75
N THR A 116 13.50 5.56 -8.91
CA THR A 116 12.91 6.79 -9.43
C THR A 116 12.62 6.63 -10.91
N GLN A 117 11.36 6.79 -11.30
CA GLN A 117 10.99 6.87 -12.70
C GLN A 117 11.53 8.18 -13.29
N THR A 118 12.65 8.14 -13.98
CA THR A 118 13.05 9.25 -14.84
C THR A 118 12.15 9.29 -16.07
N PRO A 119 11.73 10.48 -16.54
CA PRO A 119 11.00 10.60 -17.79
C PRO A 119 11.82 10.01 -18.94
N GLY A 120 11.39 8.86 -19.47
CA GLY A 120 12.05 8.17 -20.60
C GLY A 120 12.80 6.89 -20.23
N GLY A 121 13.07 6.61 -18.96
CA GLY A 121 13.73 5.38 -18.52
C GLY A 121 12.75 4.44 -17.82
N VAL A 122 12.59 3.24 -18.33
CA VAL A 122 11.90 2.15 -17.63
C VAL A 122 12.96 1.38 -16.87
N SER A 123 13.18 1.71 -15.60
CA SER A 123 13.93 0.80 -14.73
C SER A 123 13.13 -0.51 -14.61
N THR A 124 13.75 -1.64 -14.92
CA THR A 124 13.17 -2.98 -14.73
C THR A 124 13.55 -3.57 -13.39
N CYS A 125 14.17 -2.77 -12.52
CA CYS A 125 14.68 -3.20 -11.24
C CYS A 125 13.55 -3.43 -10.23
N ASP A 126 13.57 -4.55 -9.54
CA ASP A 126 12.67 -4.89 -8.44
C ASP A 126 13.24 -4.50 -7.06
N GLU A 127 14.42 -3.87 -7.04
CA GLU A 127 15.10 -3.37 -5.83
C GLU A 127 14.71 -1.91 -5.53
N PHE A 128 14.77 -1.55 -4.26
CA PHE A 128 14.57 -0.18 -3.80
C PHE A 128 15.41 0.11 -2.56
N VAL A 129 15.75 1.37 -2.38
CA VAL A 129 16.39 1.87 -1.16
C VAL A 129 15.32 2.50 -0.27
N ALA A 130 15.06 1.87 0.87
CA ALA A 130 14.02 2.31 1.79
C ALA A 130 14.19 3.77 2.22
N GLY A 131 13.11 4.56 2.08
CA GLY A 131 13.08 5.98 2.44
C GLY A 131 13.85 6.92 1.50
N SER A 132 14.54 6.40 0.48
CA SER A 132 15.35 7.20 -0.46
C SER A 132 14.83 7.13 -1.89
N THR A 133 14.33 5.98 -2.31
CA THR A 133 13.77 5.77 -3.64
C THR A 133 12.31 5.40 -3.56
N GLN A 134 11.56 5.76 -4.58
CA GLN A 134 10.15 5.38 -4.69
C GLN A 134 10.00 4.21 -5.64
N GLY A 135 9.12 3.28 -5.28
CA GLY A 135 8.69 2.21 -6.18
C GLY A 135 7.23 2.36 -6.55
N VAL A 136 6.78 1.53 -7.50
CA VAL A 136 5.39 1.50 -7.94
C VAL A 136 4.92 0.06 -8.05
N PHE A 137 3.91 -0.31 -7.28
CA PHE A 137 3.15 -1.53 -7.51
C PHE A 137 2.12 -1.28 -8.60
N THR A 138 1.98 -2.24 -9.51
CA THR A 138 1.00 -2.19 -10.61
C THR A 138 0.20 -3.49 -10.61
N PHE A 139 -1.11 -3.39 -10.80
CA PHE A 139 -2.01 -4.54 -10.97
C PHE A 139 -3.22 -4.16 -11.82
N THR A 140 -3.87 -5.17 -12.41
CA THR A 140 -5.09 -5.00 -13.21
C THR A 140 -6.30 -5.56 -12.46
N SER A 141 -7.37 -4.76 -12.31
CA SER A 141 -8.65 -5.16 -11.74
C SER A 141 -9.75 -5.19 -12.80
N ASN A 142 -10.65 -6.18 -12.73
CA ASN A 142 -11.85 -6.23 -13.56
C ASN A 142 -13.07 -5.53 -12.94
N VAL A 143 -12.91 -4.92 -11.77
CA VAL A 143 -13.97 -4.27 -11.00
C VAL A 143 -13.51 -2.95 -10.42
N VAL A 144 -14.46 -2.09 -10.07
CA VAL A 144 -14.28 -1.00 -9.12
C VAL A 144 -14.48 -1.55 -7.70
N GLY A 145 -13.59 -1.24 -6.79
CA GLY A 145 -13.63 -1.75 -5.41
C GLY A 145 -12.54 -1.15 -4.55
N SER A 146 -12.03 -1.94 -3.61
CA SER A 146 -10.86 -1.57 -2.80
C SER A 146 -9.71 -2.54 -3.05
N TYR A 147 -8.50 -2.12 -2.75
CA TYR A 147 -7.34 -2.99 -2.73
C TYR A 147 -6.68 -3.01 -1.34
N HIS A 148 -6.17 -4.18 -0.98
CA HIS A 148 -5.26 -4.37 0.15
C HIS A 148 -3.93 -4.85 -0.40
N LEU A 149 -2.91 -4.01 -0.36
CA LEU A 149 -1.54 -4.37 -0.67
C LEU A 149 -0.85 -4.73 0.64
N VAL A 150 -0.40 -5.97 0.74
CA VAL A 150 0.23 -6.52 1.95
C VAL A 150 1.60 -7.05 1.59
N CYS A 151 2.62 -6.70 2.38
CA CYS A 151 3.94 -7.33 2.33
C CYS A 151 4.24 -7.97 3.68
N ASP A 152 4.63 -9.24 3.64
CA ASP A 152 5.07 -10.02 4.77
C ASP A 152 6.42 -9.48 5.24
N LEU A 153 6.44 -8.74 6.35
CA LEU A 153 7.65 -8.17 6.95
C LEU A 153 8.14 -8.94 8.17
N ASN A 154 7.31 -9.81 8.71
CA ASN A 154 7.65 -10.64 9.87
C ASN A 154 8.12 -12.04 9.46
N ASP A 155 8.11 -12.36 8.15
CA ASP A 155 8.56 -13.63 7.54
C ASP A 155 7.79 -14.86 8.08
N ASP A 156 6.51 -14.72 8.42
CA ASP A 156 5.69 -15.83 8.88
C ASP A 156 4.97 -16.59 7.75
N GLY A 157 5.04 -16.06 6.52
CA GLY A 157 4.44 -16.61 5.31
C GLY A 157 2.95 -16.32 5.16
N ALA A 158 2.37 -15.52 6.07
CA ALA A 158 1.01 -15.02 5.95
C ALA A 158 0.99 -13.61 5.30
N PHE A 159 -0.20 -13.12 4.97
CA PHE A 159 -0.41 -11.78 4.44
C PHE A 159 -1.56 -11.17 5.23
N ASP A 160 -1.24 -10.71 6.42
CA ASP A 160 -2.23 -10.34 7.41
C ASP A 160 -2.59 -8.87 7.33
N ILE A 161 -3.89 -8.58 7.14
CA ILE A 161 -4.40 -7.22 7.07
C ILE A 161 -4.63 -6.59 8.44
N VAL A 162 -4.45 -7.35 9.51
CA VAL A 162 -4.71 -6.93 10.90
C VAL A 162 -3.49 -7.07 11.80
N ASP A 163 -2.42 -7.68 11.30
CA ASP A 163 -1.15 -7.82 12.02
C ASP A 163 -0.34 -6.52 11.91
N ASP A 164 0.27 -6.10 13.04
CA ASP A 164 1.18 -4.96 13.06
C ASP A 164 2.59 -5.32 12.56
N GLY A 165 2.89 -6.61 12.35
CA GLY A 165 4.14 -7.11 11.79
C GLY A 165 4.24 -6.91 10.27
N ASP A 166 3.10 -6.87 9.57
CA ASP A 166 3.04 -6.75 8.11
C ASP A 166 2.84 -5.30 7.64
N PHE A 167 3.33 -5.02 6.43
CA PHE A 167 2.97 -3.79 5.74
C PHE A 167 1.58 -3.92 5.13
N LEU A 168 0.74 -2.91 5.36
CA LEU A 168 -0.60 -2.81 4.77
C LEU A 168 -0.82 -1.44 4.15
N ARG A 169 -1.25 -1.42 2.88
CA ARG A 169 -1.75 -0.22 2.21
C ARG A 169 -3.13 -0.50 1.64
N LEU A 170 -4.13 0.26 2.10
CA LEU A 170 -5.50 0.23 1.58
C LEU A 170 -5.73 1.37 0.59
N GLY A 171 -6.61 1.14 -0.37
CA GLY A 171 -7.04 2.19 -1.30
C GLY A 171 -8.14 1.74 -2.24
N ALA A 172 -8.67 2.69 -3.02
CA ALA A 172 -9.67 2.41 -4.03
C ALA A 172 -9.03 1.74 -5.26
N ALA A 173 -9.64 0.65 -5.72
CA ALA A 173 -9.29 -0.01 -6.97
C ALA A 173 -10.22 0.47 -8.09
N VAL A 174 -9.63 0.80 -9.25
CA VAL A 174 -10.39 1.14 -10.46
C VAL A 174 -10.38 -0.01 -11.44
N PHE A 175 -11.38 -0.05 -12.31
CA PHE A 175 -11.38 -0.97 -13.45
C PHE A 175 -10.15 -0.72 -14.35
N GLY A 176 -9.43 -1.77 -14.70
CA GLY A 176 -8.20 -1.69 -15.49
C GLY A 176 -6.94 -1.60 -14.62
N VAL A 177 -5.95 -0.86 -15.11
CA VAL A 177 -4.63 -0.78 -14.48
C VAL A 177 -4.64 0.16 -13.29
N ASN A 178 -4.18 -0.33 -12.15
CA ASN A 178 -3.98 0.41 -10.91
C ASN A 178 -2.49 0.58 -10.64
N ARG A 179 -2.10 1.72 -10.09
CA ARG A 179 -0.73 2.04 -9.70
C ARG A 179 -0.71 2.56 -8.25
N VAL A 180 0.12 1.95 -7.42
CA VAL A 180 0.29 2.33 -6.01
C VAL A 180 1.73 2.74 -5.78
N THR A 181 1.93 4.01 -5.49
CA THR A 181 3.26 4.53 -5.15
C THR A 181 3.68 4.02 -3.77
N PHE A 182 4.94 3.61 -3.68
CA PHE A 182 5.54 3.05 -2.49
C PHE A 182 6.85 3.78 -2.17
N ASP A 183 7.03 4.14 -0.92
CA ASP A 183 8.16 4.92 -0.43
C ASP A 183 9.19 4.10 0.36
N GLY A 184 8.99 2.77 0.42
CA GLY A 184 9.86 1.87 1.17
C GLY A 184 9.72 1.97 2.69
N LEU A 185 8.64 2.58 3.18
CA LEU A 185 8.37 2.72 4.61
C LEU A 185 7.26 1.78 5.06
N ASP A 186 7.39 1.25 6.28
CA ASP A 186 6.35 0.45 6.93
C ASP A 186 5.15 1.30 7.38
N ASN A 187 4.18 0.67 8.06
CA ASN A 187 2.98 1.34 8.57
C ASN A 187 3.29 2.35 9.70
N GLN A 188 4.45 2.28 10.32
CA GLN A 188 4.92 3.18 11.37
C GLN A 188 5.83 4.30 10.83
N GLY A 189 6.18 4.24 9.53
CA GLY A 189 7.08 5.19 8.88
C GLY A 189 8.56 4.85 9.06
N ASN A 190 8.90 3.62 9.47
CA ASN A 190 10.27 3.14 9.49
C ASN A 190 10.66 2.58 8.13
N PRO A 191 11.96 2.63 7.75
CA PRO A 191 12.43 1.95 6.54
C PRO A 191 12.15 0.44 6.58
N PHE A 192 11.77 -0.13 5.42
CA PHE A 192 11.71 -1.59 5.29
C PHE A 192 13.05 -2.21 5.68
N PRO A 193 13.04 -3.36 6.38
CA PRO A 193 14.26 -4.12 6.63
C PRO A 193 14.98 -4.46 5.31
N VAL A 194 16.29 -4.49 5.32
CA VAL A 194 17.07 -4.95 4.16
C VAL A 194 16.83 -6.44 3.95
N GLY A 195 16.45 -6.83 2.74
CA GLY A 195 16.16 -8.22 2.38
C GLY A 195 15.03 -8.34 1.35
N ASP A 196 14.66 -9.59 1.10
CA ASP A 196 13.56 -9.95 0.21
C ASP A 196 12.25 -10.00 0.99
N HIS A 197 11.18 -9.40 0.46
CA HIS A 197 9.87 -9.37 1.09
C HIS A 197 8.81 -9.86 0.09
N ALA A 198 8.00 -10.80 0.51
CA ALA A 198 6.87 -11.26 -0.28
C ALA A 198 5.73 -10.25 -0.18
N CYS A 199 5.15 -9.85 -1.31
CA CYS A 199 4.01 -8.93 -1.36
C CYS A 199 2.86 -9.53 -2.16
N ARG A 200 1.63 -9.23 -1.77
CA ARG A 200 0.41 -9.65 -2.45
C ARG A 200 -0.60 -8.51 -2.48
N VAL A 201 -1.37 -8.42 -3.55
CA VAL A 201 -2.54 -7.55 -3.60
C VAL A 201 -3.82 -8.37 -3.58
N ARG A 202 -4.76 -7.94 -2.76
CA ARG A 202 -6.15 -8.40 -2.70
C ARG A 202 -7.04 -7.31 -3.27
N ILE A 203 -7.98 -7.69 -4.14
CA ILE A 203 -9.06 -6.81 -4.58
C ILE A 203 -10.34 -7.25 -3.87
N THR A 204 -11.06 -6.31 -3.30
CA THR A 204 -12.35 -6.50 -2.63
C THR A 204 -13.45 -5.77 -3.35
N VAL A 205 -14.66 -6.31 -3.29
CA VAL A 205 -15.90 -5.67 -3.76
C VAL A 205 -16.86 -5.52 -2.59
N GLY A 206 -17.48 -4.36 -2.50
CA GLY A 206 -18.39 -4.03 -1.41
C GLY A 206 -17.68 -3.93 -0.07
N GLU A 207 -16.46 -3.41 -0.05
CA GLU A 207 -15.77 -3.11 1.19
C GLU A 207 -16.49 -1.99 1.93
N PHE A 208 -16.69 -2.22 3.22
CA PHE A 208 -17.38 -1.30 4.10
C PHE A 208 -16.65 -1.21 5.43
N HIS A 209 -16.22 -0.02 5.75
CA HIS A 209 -15.69 0.36 7.04
C HIS A 209 -16.78 1.05 7.85
N TYR A 210 -17.16 0.44 8.96
CA TYR A 210 -17.94 1.10 9.99
C TYR A 210 -17.00 1.87 10.89
N VAL A 211 -17.03 3.19 10.78
CA VAL A 211 -16.19 4.05 11.59
C VAL A 211 -17.04 4.73 12.66
N GLY A 212 -16.82 4.31 13.90
CA GLY A 212 -17.42 4.93 15.06
C GLY A 212 -16.49 5.97 15.67
N ARG A 213 -16.95 7.21 15.79
CA ARG A 213 -16.22 8.30 16.43
C ARG A 213 -16.78 8.57 17.79
N ASP A 214 -15.94 8.58 18.82
CA ASP A 214 -16.30 8.86 20.22
C ASP A 214 -17.42 7.94 20.74
N ILE A 215 -17.44 6.69 20.27
CA ILE A 215 -18.33 5.66 20.78
C ILE A 215 -17.66 4.99 21.98
N GLU A 216 -18.00 5.41 23.17
CA GLU A 216 -17.34 4.95 24.41
C GLU A 216 -17.47 3.44 24.61
N THR A 217 -18.63 2.86 24.23
CA THR A 217 -18.87 1.43 24.34
C THR A 217 -19.80 0.89 23.28
N SER A 218 -19.54 -0.35 22.84
CA SER A 218 -20.49 -1.23 22.17
C SER A 218 -20.43 -2.58 22.89
N PHE A 219 -21.12 -2.66 24.03
CA PHE A 219 -20.88 -3.75 24.97
C PHE A 219 -21.40 -5.10 24.51
N ARG A 220 -22.57 -5.13 23.87
CA ARG A 220 -23.11 -6.36 23.28
C ARG A 220 -22.45 -6.69 21.97
N GLY A 221 -22.04 -5.68 21.24
CA GLY A 221 -21.16 -5.77 20.11
C GLY A 221 -21.81 -5.56 18.77
N LEU A 222 -20.96 -5.32 17.81
CA LEU A 222 -21.27 -5.12 16.39
C LEU A 222 -21.27 -6.46 15.67
N ARG A 223 -22.25 -6.67 14.78
CA ARG A 223 -22.30 -7.75 13.79
C ARG A 223 -22.67 -7.20 12.43
N MET A 224 -22.13 -7.77 11.37
CA MET A 224 -22.34 -7.33 9.99
C MET A 224 -22.89 -8.45 9.12
N PHE A 225 -23.95 -8.15 8.34
CA PHE A 225 -24.60 -9.11 7.48
C PHE A 225 -24.80 -8.52 6.08
N GLN A 226 -24.61 -9.33 5.04
CA GLN A 226 -25.13 -8.99 3.72
C GLN A 226 -26.63 -9.22 3.68
N VAL A 227 -27.40 -8.28 3.14
CA VAL A 227 -28.84 -8.40 2.90
C VAL A 227 -29.08 -8.92 1.49
N GLY A 228 -29.75 -10.07 1.35
CA GLY A 228 -30.17 -10.61 0.07
C GLY A 228 -31.45 -9.94 -0.47
N ALA A 229 -31.72 -10.12 -1.76
CA ALA A 229 -32.93 -9.58 -2.42
C ALA A 229 -34.24 -10.12 -1.83
N ASP A 230 -34.21 -11.27 -1.21
CA ASP A 230 -35.29 -11.92 -0.49
C ASP A 230 -35.31 -11.56 1.01
N ALA A 231 -34.55 -10.55 1.40
CA ALA A 231 -34.30 -10.16 2.78
C ALA A 231 -33.61 -11.22 3.64
N SER A 232 -33.03 -12.27 3.03
CA SER A 232 -32.15 -13.18 3.74
C SER A 232 -30.89 -12.46 4.20
N LEU A 233 -30.28 -12.94 5.29
CA LEU A 233 -29.07 -12.37 5.84
C LEU A 233 -27.94 -13.41 5.76
N ARG A 234 -26.84 -13.01 5.15
CA ARG A 234 -25.59 -13.79 5.13
C ARG A 234 -24.59 -13.15 6.10
N PRO A 235 -24.07 -13.89 7.10
CA PRO A 235 -23.06 -13.36 8.00
C PRO A 235 -21.78 -13.02 7.24
N LEU A 236 -21.15 -11.93 7.65
CA LEU A 236 -19.87 -11.45 7.11
C LEU A 236 -18.80 -11.60 8.19
N ASP A 237 -17.56 -11.75 7.73
CA ASP A 237 -16.39 -11.72 8.59
C ASP A 237 -15.99 -10.27 8.83
N MET A 238 -15.77 -9.93 10.10
CA MET A 238 -15.43 -8.57 10.53
C MET A 238 -13.95 -8.50 10.87
N PHE A 239 -13.30 -7.44 10.44
CA PHE A 239 -11.89 -7.18 10.66
C PHE A 239 -11.72 -5.85 11.40
N TRP A 240 -10.70 -5.78 12.25
CA TRP A 240 -10.30 -4.55 12.97
C TRP A 240 -8.89 -4.66 13.51
N ASN A 241 -8.26 -3.52 13.71
CA ASN A 241 -7.00 -3.38 14.43
C ASN A 241 -7.08 -2.17 15.35
N ASP A 242 -7.12 -2.42 16.67
CA ASP A 242 -7.24 -1.41 17.73
C ASP A 242 -5.90 -1.17 18.45
N SER A 243 -4.77 -1.60 17.88
CA SER A 243 -3.46 -1.52 18.55
C SER A 243 -3.02 -0.08 18.85
N LEU A 244 -3.47 0.89 18.04
CA LEU A 244 -3.13 2.31 18.22
C LEU A 244 -4.06 3.06 19.18
N VAL A 245 -5.14 2.43 19.66
CA VAL A 245 -6.10 3.05 20.56
C VAL A 245 -5.79 2.65 21.99
N ALA A 246 -5.38 3.62 22.79
CA ALA A 246 -5.26 3.44 24.24
C ALA A 246 -6.67 3.36 24.86
N GLY A 247 -6.90 2.41 25.73
CA GLY A 247 -8.17 2.30 26.45
C GLY A 247 -8.21 1.08 27.35
N SER A 248 -9.07 1.10 28.35
CA SER A 248 -9.28 -0.06 29.23
C SER A 248 -9.93 -1.17 28.45
N ASP A 249 -9.31 -2.34 28.43
CA ASP A 249 -10.03 -3.56 28.15
C ASP A 249 -11.25 -3.62 29.08
N ILE A 250 -12.34 -4.21 28.59
CA ILE A 250 -13.55 -4.40 29.37
C ILE A 250 -13.18 -5.04 30.71
N ASN A 251 -13.33 -4.30 31.78
CA ASN A 251 -13.13 -4.79 33.14
C ASN A 251 -14.36 -5.61 33.54
N MET A 252 -14.45 -6.85 33.00
CA MET A 252 -15.53 -7.76 33.29
C MET A 252 -15.23 -8.53 34.59
N PRO A 253 -16.11 -8.47 35.57
CA PRO A 253 -15.96 -9.36 36.72
C PRO A 253 -16.11 -10.82 36.30
N ALA A 254 -15.36 -11.74 36.88
CA ALA A 254 -15.60 -13.17 36.65
C ALA A 254 -17.09 -13.52 36.97
N PRO A 255 -17.77 -14.34 36.16
CA PRO A 255 -17.26 -15.34 35.19
C PRO A 255 -17.19 -14.87 33.75
N PHE A 256 -17.26 -13.61 33.46
CA PHE A 256 -17.42 -13.04 32.14
C PHE A 256 -16.06 -12.83 31.47
N ALA A 257 -15.51 -13.88 30.90
CA ALA A 257 -14.13 -13.90 30.36
C ALA A 257 -14.01 -13.50 28.88
N PHE A 258 -15.12 -13.18 28.21
CA PHE A 258 -15.03 -12.82 26.79
C PHE A 258 -14.54 -11.39 26.64
N ARG A 259 -13.31 -11.24 26.15
CA ARG A 259 -12.73 -9.96 25.71
C ARG A 259 -12.37 -10.09 24.26
N PRO A 260 -12.90 -9.25 23.36
CA PRO A 260 -12.39 -9.20 22.01
C PRO A 260 -10.90 -8.84 22.04
N ALA A 261 -10.13 -9.51 21.20
CA ALA A 261 -8.73 -9.16 21.01
C ALA A 261 -8.59 -7.72 20.50
N SER A 262 -7.39 -7.14 20.61
CA SER A 262 -7.11 -5.84 20.00
C SER A 262 -7.18 -5.87 18.49
N THR A 263 -7.01 -7.06 17.89
CA THR A 263 -7.12 -7.33 16.46
C THR A 263 -8.05 -8.51 16.24
N SER A 264 -8.70 -8.56 15.08
CA SER A 264 -9.65 -9.64 14.73
C SER A 264 -8.99 -10.98 14.45
N GLY A 265 -7.67 -10.99 14.24
CA GLY A 265 -6.94 -12.12 13.66
C GLY A 265 -7.11 -12.19 12.12
N PRO A 266 -6.29 -13.05 11.46
CA PRO A 266 -6.16 -13.06 9.99
C PRO A 266 -7.44 -13.45 9.24
N ASN A 267 -8.28 -14.27 9.85
CA ASN A 267 -9.53 -14.76 9.25
C ASN A 267 -10.76 -13.90 9.59
N GLY A 268 -10.58 -12.83 10.34
CA GLY A 268 -11.69 -12.03 10.84
C GLY A 268 -12.52 -12.74 11.92
N LEU A 269 -13.60 -12.09 12.34
CA LEU A 269 -14.61 -12.63 13.24
C LEU A 269 -15.94 -12.77 12.48
N ASN A 270 -16.41 -14.02 12.31
CA ASN A 270 -17.70 -14.25 11.64
C ASN A 270 -18.88 -13.80 12.50
N SER A 271 -19.80 -13.05 11.88
CA SER A 271 -20.97 -12.48 12.56
C SER A 271 -22.04 -13.49 13.03
N GLY A 272 -21.84 -14.77 12.74
CA GLY A 272 -22.65 -15.87 13.25
C GLY A 272 -24.08 -15.94 12.67
N ASP A 273 -24.94 -16.73 13.30
CA ASP A 273 -26.32 -16.94 12.85
C ASP A 273 -27.12 -15.63 12.98
N PRO A 274 -27.70 -15.12 11.88
CA PRO A 274 -28.53 -13.91 11.92
C PRO A 274 -29.85 -14.12 12.69
N SER A 275 -30.27 -15.35 12.94
CA SER A 275 -31.43 -15.67 13.76
C SER A 275 -31.15 -15.61 15.27
N ASP A 276 -29.89 -15.61 15.67
CA ASP A 276 -29.53 -15.38 17.07
C ASP A 276 -30.06 -14.01 17.50
N PRO A 277 -30.92 -13.95 18.49
CA PRO A 277 -31.59 -12.70 18.84
C PRO A 277 -30.56 -11.67 19.25
N ALA A 278 -30.72 -10.46 18.71
CA ALA A 278 -30.27 -9.28 19.43
C ALA A 278 -30.85 -9.42 20.87
N VAL A 279 -30.01 -9.18 21.84
CA VAL A 279 -30.42 -9.39 23.22
C VAL A 279 -31.75 -8.70 23.55
N PRO A 280 -32.65 -9.35 24.26
CA PRO A 280 -33.96 -8.80 24.58
C PRO A 280 -33.85 -7.43 25.26
N LEU A 281 -34.65 -6.47 24.78
CA LEU A 281 -34.80 -5.17 25.41
C LEU A 281 -35.20 -5.36 26.89
N GLY A 282 -34.40 -4.86 27.80
CA GLY A 282 -34.69 -4.88 29.25
C GLY A 282 -33.86 -5.80 30.11
N GLU A 283 -32.98 -6.62 29.53
CA GLU A 283 -32.01 -7.38 30.32
C GLU A 283 -30.77 -6.52 30.65
N THR A 284 -30.48 -6.43 31.93
CA THR A 284 -29.44 -5.54 32.47
C THR A 284 -28.03 -6.02 32.26
N MET A 285 -27.82 -7.24 31.79
CA MET A 285 -26.48 -7.81 31.54
C MET A 285 -26.56 -8.93 30.48
N VAL A 286 -26.38 -8.55 29.25
CA VAL A 286 -26.19 -9.55 28.20
C VAL A 286 -24.79 -9.45 27.65
N LEU A 287 -24.09 -10.57 27.73
CA LEU A 287 -22.73 -10.70 27.28
C LEU A 287 -22.62 -10.61 25.76
N PRO A 288 -21.49 -10.08 25.25
CA PRO A 288 -21.14 -10.29 23.85
C PRO A 288 -21.21 -11.75 23.52
N THR A 289 -21.76 -12.10 22.39
CA THR A 289 -21.66 -13.46 21.82
C THR A 289 -20.24 -13.67 21.28
N ALA A 290 -19.86 -14.92 21.10
CA ALA A 290 -18.59 -15.25 20.44
C ALA A 290 -18.47 -14.68 19.01
N ASN A 291 -19.58 -14.19 18.44
CA ASN A 291 -19.73 -13.73 17.06
C ASN A 291 -19.93 -12.20 16.95
N SER A 292 -19.72 -11.45 18.02
CA SER A 292 -19.89 -9.99 18.02
C SER A 292 -18.62 -9.28 18.46
N ARG A 293 -18.27 -8.20 17.77
CA ARG A 293 -17.20 -7.31 18.20
C ARG A 293 -17.72 -6.36 19.25
N ALA A 294 -17.16 -6.44 20.45
CA ALA A 294 -17.48 -5.54 21.56
C ALA A 294 -16.25 -4.75 22.04
N TRP A 295 -16.48 -3.54 22.52
CA TRP A 295 -15.45 -2.69 23.10
C TRP A 295 -16.04 -1.80 24.21
N GLY A 296 -15.16 -1.19 25.00
CA GLY A 296 -15.53 -0.28 26.07
C GLY A 296 -15.72 -0.96 27.42
N ASP A 297 -16.06 -0.14 28.40
CA ASP A 297 -16.27 -0.57 29.78
C ASP A 297 -17.77 -0.59 30.11
N PHE A 298 -18.26 -1.77 30.45
CA PHE A 298 -19.65 -1.94 30.86
C PHE A 298 -20.02 -1.22 32.18
N VAL A 299 -19.07 -1.03 33.06
CA VAL A 299 -19.31 -0.48 34.40
C VAL A 299 -19.36 1.05 34.41
N SER A 300 -18.71 1.69 33.46
CA SER A 300 -18.59 3.14 33.40
C SER A 300 -19.61 3.84 32.49
N VAL A 301 -20.58 3.14 32.00
CA VAL A 301 -21.66 3.75 31.20
C VAL A 301 -22.49 4.67 32.12
N GLY A 302 -22.27 5.93 31.95
CA GLY A 302 -22.87 6.98 32.78
C GLY A 302 -21.89 7.96 33.40
N GLY A 303 -20.61 7.74 33.19
CA GLY A 303 -19.60 8.66 33.70
C GLY A 303 -18.26 8.52 32.96
N SER A 304 -17.87 9.56 32.32
CA SER A 304 -16.53 9.84 31.82
C SER A 304 -15.79 8.67 31.20
N GLY A 305 -16.04 8.41 29.94
CA GLY A 305 -15.26 7.83 28.90
C GLY A 305 -13.93 7.15 29.26
N THR A 306 -13.99 5.85 29.59
CA THR A 306 -12.80 5.04 29.79
C THR A 306 -12.72 3.90 28.77
N GLY A 307 -13.70 3.82 27.86
CA GLY A 307 -13.74 2.82 26.81
C GLY A 307 -12.75 3.12 25.67
N LYS A 308 -12.37 2.10 24.89
CA LYS A 308 -11.49 2.25 23.72
C LYS A 308 -11.97 3.29 22.71
N GLY A 309 -13.27 3.48 22.58
CA GLY A 309 -13.87 4.42 21.64
C GLY A 309 -13.90 5.87 22.10
N ASN A 310 -13.53 6.17 23.34
CA ASN A 310 -13.51 7.53 23.82
C ASN A 310 -12.39 8.33 23.15
N GLU A 311 -12.74 9.49 22.57
CA GLU A 311 -11.83 10.32 21.78
C GLU A 311 -11.05 9.55 20.70
N ALA A 312 -11.70 8.55 20.08
CA ALA A 312 -11.11 7.69 19.07
C ALA A 312 -12.07 7.47 17.88
N PHE A 313 -11.46 7.15 16.73
CA PHE A 313 -12.14 6.49 15.63
C PHE A 313 -11.94 4.99 15.78
N LEU A 314 -13.01 4.24 15.95
CA LEU A 314 -13.02 2.78 15.93
C LEU A 314 -13.44 2.29 14.55
N ASP A 315 -12.54 1.58 13.89
CA ASP A 315 -12.76 1.03 12.56
C ASP A 315 -13.09 -0.46 12.64
N THR A 316 -14.21 -0.85 12.01
CA THR A 316 -14.58 -2.25 11.80
C THR A 316 -14.99 -2.42 10.36
N TYR A 317 -14.36 -3.34 9.64
CA TYR A 317 -14.60 -3.47 8.22
C TYR A 317 -14.87 -4.90 7.78
N THR A 318 -15.47 -5.01 6.61
CA THR A 318 -15.83 -6.25 5.94
C THR A 318 -15.95 -6.01 4.43
N TRP A 319 -16.07 -7.08 3.66
CA TRP A 319 -16.34 -7.04 2.23
C TRP A 319 -17.23 -8.19 1.77
N LEU A 320 -17.76 -8.10 0.55
CA LEU A 320 -18.69 -9.09 0.01
C LEU A 320 -17.97 -10.22 -0.72
N SER A 321 -16.93 -9.90 -1.45
CA SER A 321 -16.14 -10.83 -2.26
C SER A 321 -14.73 -10.31 -2.44
N GLU A 322 -13.79 -11.24 -2.66
CA GLU A 322 -12.38 -10.91 -2.84
C GLU A 322 -11.70 -11.77 -3.91
N ALA A 323 -10.58 -11.28 -4.41
CA ALA A 323 -9.62 -12.03 -5.20
C ALA A 323 -8.19 -11.64 -4.82
N ASN A 324 -7.32 -12.62 -4.71
CA ASN A 324 -5.91 -12.43 -4.37
C ASN A 324 -5.02 -12.65 -5.61
N SER A 325 -3.96 -11.84 -5.75
CA SER A 325 -2.89 -12.13 -6.70
C SER A 325 -2.03 -13.31 -6.23
N ALA A 326 -1.23 -13.88 -7.15
CA ALA A 326 -0.02 -14.56 -6.72
C ALA A 326 0.90 -13.57 -6.00
N PRO A 327 1.69 -14.00 -5.01
CA PRO A 327 2.69 -13.14 -4.40
C PRO A 327 3.84 -12.85 -5.38
N ILE A 328 4.46 -11.69 -5.22
CA ILE A 328 5.72 -11.31 -5.85
C ILE A 328 6.75 -11.03 -4.75
N THR A 329 8.03 -11.11 -5.09
CA THR A 329 9.11 -10.68 -4.19
C THR A 329 9.59 -9.30 -4.59
N ILE A 330 9.79 -8.42 -3.62
CA ILE A 330 10.47 -7.14 -3.76
C ILE A 330 11.71 -7.15 -2.88
N ARG A 331 12.74 -6.38 -3.23
CA ARG A 331 13.99 -6.37 -2.48
C ARG A 331 14.32 -4.97 -1.95
N SER A 332 14.43 -4.85 -0.62
CA SER A 332 14.98 -3.67 0.04
C SER A 332 16.50 -3.82 0.17
N VAL A 333 17.25 -2.83 -0.31
CA VAL A 333 18.71 -2.86 -0.31
C VAL A 333 19.31 -1.74 0.54
N ASN A 334 20.55 -1.95 0.98
CA ASN A 334 21.33 -0.91 1.64
C ASN A 334 21.83 0.10 0.59
N GLY A 335 21.24 1.28 0.56
CA GLY A 335 21.60 2.33 -0.39
C GLY A 335 23.00 2.97 -0.19
N ALA A 336 23.75 2.55 0.82
CA ALA A 336 25.11 3.00 1.04
C ALA A 336 26.16 1.90 0.78
N LEU A 337 25.73 0.72 0.34
CA LEU A 337 26.64 -0.36 -0.02
C LEU A 337 27.28 -0.03 -1.37
N ASP A 338 28.61 -0.07 -1.40
CA ASP A 338 29.50 0.12 -2.53
C ASP A 338 30.55 -0.99 -2.38
N THR A 339 30.44 -2.04 -3.19
CA THR A 339 31.16 -3.29 -2.96
C THR A 339 32.58 -3.24 -3.47
N ASP A 340 32.85 -2.55 -4.57
CA ASP A 340 34.17 -2.39 -5.17
C ASP A 340 34.90 -1.11 -4.76
N GLY A 341 34.16 -0.10 -4.28
CA GLY A 341 34.70 1.12 -3.68
C GLY A 341 35.03 2.23 -4.68
N GLU A 342 34.45 2.16 -5.88
CA GLU A 342 34.71 3.15 -6.94
C GLU A 342 33.88 4.44 -6.75
N GLY A 343 32.82 4.41 -5.90
CA GLY A 343 32.00 5.58 -5.51
C GLY A 343 30.58 5.57 -6.03
N LEU A 344 30.17 4.62 -6.88
CA LEU A 344 28.77 4.28 -7.10
C LEU A 344 28.31 3.30 -6.02
N THR A 345 27.02 3.27 -5.76
CA THR A 345 26.47 2.25 -4.87
C THR A 345 25.96 1.08 -5.67
N ASP A 346 26.04 -0.11 -5.11
CA ASP A 346 25.51 -1.35 -5.72
C ASP A 346 24.09 -1.19 -6.27
N TYR A 347 23.26 -0.34 -5.64
CA TYR A 347 21.90 -0.04 -6.12
C TYR A 347 21.92 0.78 -7.41
N ILE A 348 22.78 1.81 -7.49
CA ILE A 348 22.93 2.63 -8.70
C ILE A 348 23.39 1.75 -9.86
N GLU A 349 24.38 0.94 -9.62
CA GLU A 349 24.96 0.06 -10.63
C GLU A 349 23.93 -0.94 -11.17
N ARG A 350 23.29 -1.72 -10.30
CA ARG A 350 22.29 -2.72 -10.74
C ARG A 350 21.03 -2.12 -11.33
N CYS A 351 20.57 -0.97 -10.81
CA CYS A 351 19.22 -0.46 -11.10
C CYS A 351 19.19 0.78 -11.98
N ILE A 352 20.31 1.49 -12.13
CA ILE A 352 20.35 2.77 -12.83
C ILE A 352 21.30 2.73 -14.04
N THR A 353 22.54 2.31 -13.83
CA THR A 353 23.58 2.30 -14.88
C THR A 353 23.63 0.97 -15.63
N GLY A 354 23.41 -0.14 -14.94
CA GLY A 354 23.52 -1.49 -15.49
C GLY A 354 24.92 -2.08 -15.37
N THR A 355 25.81 -1.40 -14.64
CA THR A 355 27.19 -1.82 -14.39
C THR A 355 27.28 -2.93 -13.34
N ASN A 356 28.46 -3.47 -13.08
CA ASN A 356 28.68 -4.61 -12.20
C ASN A 356 29.20 -4.18 -10.82
N PRO A 357 28.43 -4.30 -9.73
CA PRO A 357 28.81 -3.84 -8.38
C PRO A 357 30.04 -4.53 -7.75
N ALA A 358 30.72 -5.38 -8.43
CA ALA A 358 31.93 -6.04 -7.96
C ALA A 358 33.18 -5.67 -8.78
N LEU A 359 33.02 -4.79 -9.74
CA LEU A 359 34.07 -4.34 -10.63
C LEU A 359 33.96 -2.82 -10.79
N ALA A 360 34.98 -2.09 -10.35
CA ALA A 360 35.02 -0.64 -10.46
C ALA A 360 35.05 -0.12 -11.92
N ASP A 361 35.38 -1.01 -12.83
CA ASP A 361 35.47 -0.86 -14.27
C ASP A 361 34.76 -2.10 -14.87
N SER A 362 33.61 -1.94 -15.43
CA SER A 362 32.69 -3.05 -15.82
C SER A 362 33.09 -3.71 -17.14
N ASP A 363 33.64 -2.98 -18.11
CA ASP A 363 34.09 -3.48 -19.42
C ASP A 363 35.57 -3.75 -19.52
N GLY A 364 36.37 -3.17 -18.61
CA GLY A 364 37.78 -3.47 -18.44
C GLY A 364 38.72 -2.59 -19.29
N ASP A 365 38.29 -1.42 -19.62
CA ASP A 365 38.99 -0.45 -20.48
C ASP A 365 39.87 0.55 -19.70
N THR A 366 39.95 0.42 -18.35
CA THR A 366 40.74 1.23 -17.41
C THR A 366 40.09 2.53 -16.92
N VAL A 367 38.88 2.87 -17.37
CA VAL A 367 38.09 3.95 -16.82
C VAL A 367 37.05 3.40 -15.84
N ASP A 368 36.94 4.01 -14.66
CA ASP A 368 35.99 3.56 -13.64
C ASP A 368 34.52 3.91 -14.04
N ASP A 369 33.56 3.00 -13.80
CA ASP A 369 32.12 3.19 -14.08
C ASP A 369 31.59 4.50 -13.53
N GLN A 370 32.09 4.99 -12.39
CA GLN A 370 31.72 6.28 -11.81
C GLN A 370 32.07 7.44 -12.75
N VAL A 371 33.17 7.38 -13.43
CA VAL A 371 33.66 8.42 -14.34
C VAL A 371 32.78 8.44 -15.59
N GLU A 372 32.63 7.30 -16.23
CA GLU A 372 31.90 7.13 -17.48
C GLU A 372 30.40 7.41 -17.32
N THR A 373 29.82 6.95 -16.23
CA THR A 373 28.42 7.26 -15.92
C THR A 373 28.22 8.70 -15.41
N ARG A 374 29.29 9.50 -15.29
CA ARG A 374 29.26 10.85 -14.74
C ARG A 374 28.54 10.92 -13.39
N ASN A 375 28.99 10.06 -12.46
CA ASN A 375 28.43 9.83 -11.13
C ASN A 375 27.01 9.21 -11.17
N GLY A 376 26.83 8.10 -11.87
CA GLY A 376 25.63 7.27 -11.84
C GLY A 376 24.48 7.80 -12.71
N ARG A 377 24.75 8.49 -13.80
CA ARG A 377 23.75 8.86 -14.80
C ARG A 377 23.50 7.68 -15.74
N PRO A 378 22.23 7.31 -15.96
CA PRO A 378 21.92 6.25 -16.91
C PRO A 378 22.15 6.72 -18.36
N GLY A 379 22.67 5.80 -19.20
CA GLY A 379 22.67 5.98 -20.65
C GLY A 379 23.62 7.06 -21.12
N VAL A 380 24.76 7.27 -20.47
CA VAL A 380 25.88 8.00 -21.04
C VAL A 380 26.41 7.16 -22.19
N ASN A 381 26.54 7.71 -23.37
CA ASN A 381 26.93 7.02 -24.60
C ASN A 381 27.44 8.09 -25.56
N THR A 382 28.73 8.08 -25.79
CA THR A 382 29.45 9.14 -26.49
C THR A 382 29.33 9.01 -28.01
N ASP A 383 29.45 7.80 -28.55
CA ASP A 383 29.37 7.54 -30.00
C ASP A 383 27.94 7.34 -30.51
N GLY A 384 26.97 7.05 -29.63
CA GLY A 384 25.55 6.88 -29.96
C GLY A 384 25.20 5.50 -30.52
N ASP A 385 25.99 4.49 -30.28
CA ASP A 385 25.75 3.12 -30.70
C ASP A 385 24.72 2.37 -29.81
N LEU A 386 24.91 1.10 -29.47
CA LEU A 386 24.00 0.31 -28.65
C LEU A 386 24.49 0.10 -27.21
N LEU A 387 25.78 0.36 -26.95
CA LEU A 387 26.40 0.24 -25.65
C LEU A 387 26.43 1.63 -24.99
N VAL A 388 26.61 1.67 -23.71
CA VAL A 388 26.85 2.89 -22.92
C VAL A 388 28.32 2.91 -22.56
N ASP A 389 28.92 4.09 -22.39
CA ASP A 389 30.34 4.23 -22.15
C ASP A 389 30.86 3.21 -21.12
N ALA A 390 30.25 3.07 -19.97
CA ALA A 390 30.64 2.11 -18.91
C ALA A 390 30.44 0.61 -19.24
N LEU A 391 30.09 0.25 -20.45
CA LEU A 391 29.94 -1.12 -20.94
C LEU A 391 30.49 -1.27 -22.36
N ASP A 392 31.28 -0.31 -22.83
CA ASP A 392 31.86 -0.22 -24.15
C ASP A 392 33.36 0.00 -24.01
N ASP A 393 34.19 -0.88 -24.53
CA ASP A 393 35.64 -0.78 -24.45
C ASP A 393 36.28 0.22 -25.46
N ASN A 394 35.40 0.99 -26.17
CA ASN A 394 35.81 2.06 -27.10
C ASN A 394 34.70 3.10 -27.19
N ASP A 395 34.69 4.09 -26.28
CA ASP A 395 33.60 5.01 -26.00
C ASP A 395 33.19 5.93 -27.16
N ASP A 396 34.11 6.31 -28.02
CA ASP A 396 33.88 7.20 -29.15
C ASP A 396 33.94 6.49 -30.52
N ASN A 397 34.29 5.20 -30.52
CA ASN A 397 34.31 4.33 -31.71
C ASN A 397 35.28 4.81 -32.81
N ASP A 398 36.40 5.38 -32.42
CA ASP A 398 37.40 5.97 -33.31
C ASP A 398 38.43 5.00 -33.83
N CYS A 399 38.31 3.69 -33.54
CA CYS A 399 39.19 2.57 -33.86
C CYS A 399 40.37 2.32 -32.88
N ILE A 400 40.58 3.19 -31.89
CA ILE A 400 41.46 2.96 -30.77
C ILE A 400 40.63 2.57 -29.57
N PRO A 401 40.87 1.42 -28.91
CA PRO A 401 40.20 1.12 -27.65
C PRO A 401 40.58 2.15 -26.57
N THR A 402 39.60 2.54 -25.73
CA THR A 402 39.81 3.50 -24.63
C THR A 402 41.05 3.23 -23.79
N ALA A 403 41.34 1.96 -23.47
CA ALA A 403 42.54 1.56 -22.73
C ALA A 403 43.88 1.86 -23.45
N ASP A 404 43.89 1.95 -24.78
CA ASP A 404 45.10 2.22 -25.60
C ASP A 404 45.31 3.72 -25.84
N GLU A 405 44.39 4.57 -25.36
CA GLU A 405 44.46 6.03 -25.45
C GLU A 405 45.14 6.69 -24.21
N ASP A 406 45.72 5.89 -23.33
CA ASP A 406 46.62 6.31 -22.28
C ASP A 406 48.00 6.70 -22.89
N ILE A 407 48.09 7.95 -23.35
CA ILE A 407 49.24 8.45 -24.14
C ILE A 407 50.49 8.57 -23.29
N ASP A 408 50.38 8.96 -22.04
CA ASP A 408 51.51 9.17 -21.15
C ASP A 408 51.88 7.90 -20.38
N GLY A 409 51.08 6.84 -20.43
CA GLY A 409 51.32 5.53 -19.86
C GLY A 409 51.19 5.50 -18.35
N ASP A 410 50.36 6.38 -17.78
CA ASP A 410 50.16 6.45 -16.33
C ASP A 410 49.00 5.54 -15.85
N GLY A 411 48.20 4.99 -16.76
CA GLY A 411 47.08 4.08 -16.54
C GLY A 411 45.75 4.79 -16.39
N ASP A 412 45.65 6.04 -16.83
CA ASP A 412 44.42 6.89 -16.72
C ASP A 412 44.19 7.65 -18.05
N PRO A 413 43.46 7.08 -19.03
CA PRO A 413 43.19 7.74 -20.30
C PRO A 413 42.32 8.99 -20.14
N THR A 414 41.65 9.20 -19.00
CA THR A 414 40.77 10.34 -18.79
C THR A 414 41.46 11.70 -18.75
N ASN A 415 42.78 11.69 -18.59
CA ASN A 415 43.60 12.90 -18.49
C ASN A 415 44.42 13.18 -19.75
N ASP A 416 44.38 12.30 -20.75
CA ASP A 416 45.10 12.38 -22.00
C ASP A 416 44.37 13.10 -23.11
N GLN A 417 45.05 13.98 -23.81
CA GLN A 417 44.50 14.80 -24.88
C GLN A 417 45.58 15.24 -25.85
N PHE A 418 45.40 15.01 -27.14
CA PHE A 418 46.32 15.47 -28.19
C PHE A 418 46.12 16.91 -28.59
N ASP A 419 44.88 17.33 -28.74
CA ASP A 419 44.54 18.69 -29.13
C ASP A 419 44.30 19.61 -27.91
N THR A 420 43.58 20.71 -28.05
CA THR A 420 43.32 21.68 -26.96
C THR A 420 41.84 22.03 -26.85
N ASP A 421 40.97 21.19 -27.34
CA ASP A 421 39.54 21.47 -27.35
C ASP A 421 38.87 21.18 -25.98
N GLY A 422 39.48 20.37 -25.15
CA GLY A 422 39.03 20.05 -23.78
C GLY A 422 38.26 18.77 -23.65
N ARG A 423 38.30 17.90 -24.68
CA ARG A 423 37.83 16.51 -24.61
C ARG A 423 39.08 15.61 -24.47
N PRO A 424 39.11 14.65 -23.55
CA PRO A 424 40.12 13.61 -23.55
C PRO A 424 39.92 12.72 -24.79
N ASN A 425 41.03 12.10 -25.27
CA ASN A 425 41.00 11.31 -26.50
C ASN A 425 39.90 10.23 -26.46
N TYR A 426 39.81 9.45 -25.43
CA TYR A 426 38.84 8.35 -25.30
C TYR A 426 37.35 8.76 -25.47
N LEU A 427 37.05 10.02 -25.62
CA LEU A 427 35.70 10.57 -25.88
C LEU A 427 35.68 11.41 -27.19
N ASP A 428 36.77 11.44 -27.98
CA ASP A 428 36.92 12.32 -29.14
C ASP A 428 37.30 11.53 -30.39
N ASP A 429 36.40 11.45 -31.33
CA ASP A 429 36.60 10.73 -32.60
C ASP A 429 37.53 11.41 -33.62
N ASP A 430 38.18 12.57 -33.22
CA ASP A 430 39.14 13.36 -34.02
C ASP A 430 40.24 13.88 -33.05
N ASP A 431 41.14 13.01 -32.59
CA ASP A 431 42.08 13.22 -31.50
C ASP A 431 43.01 14.43 -31.68
N ASP A 432 43.45 14.73 -32.88
CA ASP A 432 44.34 15.86 -33.16
C ASP A 432 43.59 17.15 -33.59
N GLY A 433 42.26 17.08 -33.75
CA GLY A 433 41.39 18.18 -34.06
C GLY A 433 41.58 18.79 -35.45
N ASP A 434 42.15 18.04 -36.40
CA ASP A 434 42.39 18.56 -37.75
C ASP A 434 41.20 18.45 -38.71
N GLY A 435 40.15 17.75 -38.30
CA GLY A 435 38.88 17.55 -39.02
C GLY A 435 38.88 16.28 -39.89
N VAL A 436 39.78 15.38 -39.70
CA VAL A 436 39.76 14.00 -40.19
C VAL A 436 39.57 13.13 -38.97
N LEU A 437 38.64 12.19 -39.02
CA LEU A 437 38.43 11.29 -37.87
C LEU A 437 39.64 10.38 -37.68
N THR A 438 40.02 10.07 -36.45
CA THR A 438 41.17 9.23 -36.08
C THR A 438 41.15 7.89 -36.83
N CYS A 439 39.98 7.21 -36.89
CA CYS A 439 39.83 5.97 -37.65
C CYS A 439 40.07 6.10 -39.17
N ALA A 440 39.96 7.32 -39.74
CA ALA A 440 40.21 7.57 -41.17
C ALA A 440 41.71 7.94 -41.47
N GLU A 441 42.51 8.06 -40.46
CA GLU A 441 43.94 8.35 -40.53
C GLU A 441 44.84 7.12 -40.56
N ASP A 442 44.28 5.91 -40.37
CA ASP A 442 45.00 4.63 -40.56
C ASP A 442 45.35 4.46 -42.02
N ALA A 443 46.50 5.06 -42.40
CA ALA A 443 46.94 5.08 -43.81
C ALA A 443 47.53 3.73 -44.27
N ASN A 444 47.91 2.89 -43.33
CA ASN A 444 48.45 1.57 -43.63
C ASN A 444 47.41 0.44 -43.54
N ASP A 445 46.21 0.72 -43.05
CA ASP A 445 45.06 -0.20 -42.92
C ASP A 445 45.38 -1.39 -42.00
N ASP A 446 46.17 -1.13 -40.95
CA ASP A 446 46.53 -2.15 -39.95
C ASP A 446 45.63 -2.10 -38.69
N GLY A 447 44.77 -1.13 -38.56
CA GLY A 447 43.82 -0.91 -37.46
C GLY A 447 44.44 -0.17 -36.27
N ASP A 448 45.56 0.54 -36.49
CA ASP A 448 46.27 1.33 -35.49
C ASP A 448 46.69 2.69 -36.09
N PRO A 449 45.82 3.69 -36.07
CA PRO A 449 46.11 5.00 -36.64
C PRO A 449 47.24 5.76 -35.90
N THR A 450 47.61 5.33 -34.68
CA THR A 450 48.65 6.02 -33.90
C THR A 450 50.05 5.80 -34.43
N ASN A 451 50.28 4.87 -35.37
CA ASN A 451 51.57 4.53 -35.92
C ASN A 451 51.82 5.03 -37.34
N ASP A 452 50.95 5.80 -37.97
CA ASP A 452 51.01 6.29 -39.36
C ASP A 452 51.64 7.68 -39.61
#